data_467c1f9ee18f8c13734dd5d98396dbfa
#
_entry.id   467c1f9ee18f8c13734dd5d98396dbfa
#
_cell.length_a   1.000
_cell.length_b   1.000
_cell.length_c   1.000
_cell.angle_alpha   90.00
_cell.angle_beta   90.00
_cell.angle_gamma   90.00
#
_symmetry.space_group_name_H-M   'P 1'
#
loop_
_entity.id
_entity.type
_entity.pdbx_description
1 polymer ?
#
loop_
_entity_poly.entity_id
_entity_poly.type
_entity_poly.pdbx_seq_one_letter_code
_entity_poly.pdbx_strand_id
1 'polypeptide(L)'
;MQWYHILIIILLSLTFLFFLTTFICYFLTFFIGKKKIYAKNEYDIPFGKEYEQYKDLMIKWQKEMRELSYKQVQITSFDNLKLYARYYECTEDHVLEIMFHGYRGSAERDLSGGIKRAFALNHNVLLVDQRASSLSDGHTTTFGVNER
;
A
#
# COMPACT_ATOMS: atom_id res chain seq x y z
N MET A 1 -3.29 16.50 51.69
CA MET A 1 -3.86 15.64 50.61
C MET A 1 -3.77 14.21 51.13
N GLN A 2 -4.87 13.47 51.17
CA GLN A 2 -4.85 12.10 51.69
C GLN A 2 -4.18 11.18 50.68
N TRP A 3 -3.45 10.18 51.17
CA TRP A 3 -2.63 9.28 50.32
C TRP A 3 -3.39 8.62 49.17
N TYR A 4 -4.68 8.33 49.35
CA TYR A 4 -5.51 7.73 48.29
C TYR A 4 -5.76 8.69 47.13
N HIS A 5 -5.81 10.02 47.34
CA HIS A 5 -5.90 10.96 46.21
C HIS A 5 -4.65 10.90 45.32
N ILE A 6 -3.47 10.72 45.95
CA ILE A 6 -2.23 10.54 45.19
C ILE A 6 -2.28 9.27 44.36
N LEU A 7 -2.72 8.14 44.93
CA LEU A 7 -2.87 6.88 44.21
C LEU A 7 -3.85 6.99 43.05
N ILE A 8 -4.99 7.64 43.24
CA ILE A 8 -5.97 7.87 42.16
C ILE A 8 -5.35 8.68 41.02
N ILE A 9 -4.63 9.78 41.36
CA ILE A 9 -3.96 10.60 40.33
C ILE A 9 -2.92 9.79 39.56
N ILE A 10 -2.11 8.98 40.25
CA ILE A 10 -1.14 8.10 39.58
C ILE A 10 -1.83 7.12 38.67
N LEU A 11 -2.89 6.44 39.10
CA LEU A 11 -3.62 5.48 38.31
C LEU A 11 -4.24 6.12 37.06
N LEU A 12 -4.87 7.29 37.22
CA LEU A 12 -5.44 8.03 36.09
C LEU A 12 -4.36 8.48 35.11
N SER A 13 -3.20 8.92 35.59
CA SER A 13 -2.07 9.31 34.74
C SER A 13 -1.51 8.14 33.95
N LEU A 14 -1.35 6.99 34.58
CA LEU A 14 -0.90 5.77 33.90
C LEU A 14 -1.91 5.29 32.86
N THR A 15 -3.20 5.31 33.18
CA THR A 15 -4.28 4.97 32.26
C THR A 15 -4.29 5.91 31.06
N PHE A 16 -4.19 7.21 31.30
CA PHE A 16 -4.11 8.21 30.23
C PHE A 16 -2.88 7.99 29.33
N LEU A 17 -1.72 7.76 29.93
CA LEU A 17 -0.49 7.49 29.17
C LEU A 17 -0.61 6.22 28.31
N PHE A 18 -1.24 5.17 28.84
CA PHE A 18 -1.50 3.94 28.10
C PHE A 18 -2.36 4.20 26.85
N PHE A 19 -3.49 4.91 27.00
CA PHE A 19 -4.36 5.22 25.86
C PHE A 19 -3.69 6.17 24.88
N LEU A 20 -2.93 7.15 25.35
CA LEU A 20 -2.19 8.08 24.51
C LEU A 20 -1.14 7.34 23.65
N THR A 21 -0.35 6.45 24.26
CA THR A 21 0.65 5.67 23.53
C THR A 21 0.00 4.74 22.52
N THR A 22 -1.09 4.06 22.89
CA THR A 22 -1.85 3.19 21.98
C THR A 22 -2.38 3.98 20.78
N PHE A 23 -2.93 5.17 21.03
CA PHE A 23 -3.43 6.05 19.99
C PHE A 23 -2.32 6.50 19.03
N ILE A 24 -1.18 6.92 19.56
CA ILE A 24 -0.01 7.30 18.75
C ILE A 24 0.46 6.10 17.91
N CYS A 25 0.61 4.93 18.50
CA CYS A 25 1.02 3.72 17.80
C CYS A 25 0.03 3.36 16.68
N TYR A 26 -1.28 3.47 16.94
CA TYR A 26 -2.31 3.26 15.93
C TYR A 26 -2.13 4.19 14.73
N PHE A 27 -1.98 5.49 14.98
CA PHE A 27 -1.78 6.46 13.90
C PHE A 27 -0.49 6.22 13.12
N LEU A 28 0.61 5.95 13.81
CA LEU A 28 1.88 5.69 13.16
C LEU A 28 1.88 4.40 12.34
N THR A 29 1.12 3.40 12.75
CA THR A 29 1.11 2.09 12.09
C THR A 29 0.03 1.99 11.01
N PHE A 30 -1.20 2.34 11.31
CA PHE A 30 -2.35 2.04 10.45
C PHE A 30 -2.80 3.21 9.58
N PHE A 31 -2.56 4.45 10.01
CA PHE A 31 -3.05 5.62 9.29
C PHE A 31 -2.12 6.00 8.13
N ILE A 32 -2.72 6.23 6.96
CA ILE A 32 -2.05 6.69 5.74
C ILE A 32 -2.57 8.09 5.40
N GLY A 33 -1.80 9.10 5.79
CA GLY A 33 -2.20 10.50 5.63
C GLY A 33 -2.18 10.97 4.16
N LYS A 34 -1.14 10.62 3.41
CA LYS A 34 -1.02 10.93 1.99
C LYS A 34 -0.85 9.66 1.18
N LYS A 35 -1.71 9.49 0.18
CA LYS A 35 -1.55 8.43 -0.81
C LYS A 35 -0.41 8.80 -1.75
N LYS A 36 0.38 7.81 -2.12
CA LYS A 36 1.46 8.00 -3.07
C LYS A 36 0.89 7.98 -4.50
N ILE A 37 0.76 9.14 -5.09
CA ILE A 37 0.47 9.33 -6.51
C ILE A 37 1.67 10.06 -7.10
N TYR A 38 2.38 9.41 -7.98
CA TYR A 38 3.63 9.94 -8.55
C TYR A 38 3.36 10.72 -9.83
N ALA A 39 4.00 11.89 -9.96
CA ALA A 39 4.04 12.60 -11.21
C ALA A 39 4.79 11.80 -12.28
N LYS A 40 4.58 12.13 -13.56
CA LYS A 40 5.13 11.39 -14.71
C LYS A 40 6.65 11.16 -14.63
N ASN A 41 7.38 12.08 -14.01
CA ASN A 41 8.84 12.02 -13.89
C ASN A 41 9.34 11.65 -12.49
N GLU A 42 8.44 11.27 -11.58
CA GLU A 42 8.77 10.83 -10.23
C GLU A 42 8.76 9.31 -10.17
N TYR A 43 9.79 8.73 -9.57
CA TYR A 43 9.92 7.29 -9.37
C TYR A 43 10.16 7.01 -7.89
N ASP A 44 9.43 6.07 -7.32
CA ASP A 44 9.62 5.63 -5.93
C ASP A 44 10.51 4.40 -5.89
N ILE A 45 11.47 4.40 -4.98
CA ILE A 45 12.39 3.29 -4.79
C ILE A 45 12.33 2.90 -3.32
N PRO A 46 12.32 1.61 -2.98
CA PRO A 46 12.37 1.16 -1.60
C PRO A 46 13.60 1.71 -0.87
N PHE A 47 13.45 2.02 0.42
CA PHE A 47 14.55 2.44 1.25
C PHE A 47 15.46 1.26 1.58
N GLY A 48 16.78 1.50 1.54
CA GLY A 48 17.80 0.54 1.94
C GLY A 48 18.98 0.56 0.99
N LYS A 49 20.21 0.41 1.53
CA LYS A 49 21.42 0.38 0.72
C LYS A 49 21.44 -0.77 -0.28
N GLU A 50 20.74 -1.85 0.03
CA GLU A 50 20.57 -3.03 -0.82
C GLU A 50 19.87 -2.71 -2.14
N TYR A 51 19.01 -1.68 -2.18
CA TYR A 51 18.29 -1.29 -3.38
C TYR A 51 19.06 -0.30 -4.27
N GLU A 52 20.07 0.38 -3.73
CA GLU A 52 20.82 1.39 -4.50
C GLU A 52 21.44 0.83 -5.77
N GLN A 53 21.99 -0.37 -5.70
CA GLN A 53 22.58 -1.05 -6.86
C GLN A 53 21.57 -1.39 -7.98
N TYR A 54 20.26 -1.44 -7.65
CA TYR A 54 19.19 -1.77 -8.59
C TYR A 54 18.35 -0.55 -8.99
N LYS A 55 18.70 0.64 -8.50
CA LYS A 55 17.91 1.86 -8.68
C LYS A 55 17.59 2.14 -10.14
N ASP A 56 18.58 2.14 -11.01
CA ASP A 56 18.39 2.44 -12.43
C ASP A 56 17.52 1.38 -13.12
N LEU A 57 17.67 0.13 -12.73
CA LEU A 57 16.87 -0.97 -13.21
C LEU A 57 15.41 -0.85 -12.78
N MET A 58 15.16 -0.50 -11.52
CA MET A 58 13.80 -0.30 -10.99
C MET A 58 13.11 0.90 -11.64
N ILE A 59 13.84 2.00 -11.85
CA ILE A 59 13.32 3.16 -12.60
C ILE A 59 12.97 2.76 -14.04
N LYS A 60 13.81 1.97 -14.70
CA LYS A 60 13.55 1.46 -16.04
C LYS A 60 12.26 0.63 -16.07
N TRP A 61 12.06 -0.28 -15.12
CA TRP A 61 10.85 -1.10 -15.04
C TRP A 61 9.59 -0.27 -14.81
N GLN A 62 9.64 0.76 -13.96
CA GLN A 62 8.54 1.68 -13.73
C GLN A 62 8.19 2.47 -15.02
N LYS A 63 9.20 2.92 -15.77
CA LYS A 63 9.00 3.58 -17.07
C LYS A 63 8.32 2.64 -18.06
N GLU A 64 8.86 1.44 -18.24
CA GLU A 64 8.31 0.42 -19.14
C GLU A 64 6.85 0.10 -18.76
N MET A 65 6.54 -0.06 -17.47
CA MET A 65 5.19 -0.31 -16.98
C MET A 65 4.21 0.84 -17.30
N ARG A 66 4.66 2.10 -17.18
CA ARG A 66 3.83 3.29 -17.50
C ARG A 66 3.49 3.41 -18.98
N GLU A 67 4.28 2.79 -19.86
CA GLU A 67 4.05 2.77 -21.31
C GLU A 67 3.06 1.67 -21.73
N LEU A 68 2.80 0.68 -20.86
CA LEU A 68 1.85 -0.39 -21.14
C LEU A 68 0.41 0.14 -21.09
N SER A 69 -0.40 -0.30 -22.06
CA SER A 69 -1.84 -0.09 -22.02
C SER A 69 -2.48 -0.98 -20.95
N TYR A 70 -3.45 -0.45 -20.23
CA TYR A 70 -4.22 -1.19 -19.23
C TYR A 70 -5.69 -0.81 -19.24
N LYS A 71 -6.53 -1.72 -18.75
CA LYS A 71 -7.94 -1.45 -18.46
C LYS A 71 -8.06 -1.15 -16.95
N GLN A 72 -8.62 0.00 -16.59
CA GLN A 72 -8.89 0.30 -15.19
C GLN A 72 -10.12 -0.48 -14.73
N VAL A 73 -9.96 -1.20 -13.63
CA VAL A 73 -11.04 -1.96 -12.97
C VAL A 73 -11.35 -1.29 -11.65
N GLN A 74 -12.64 -1.24 -11.30
CA GLN A 74 -13.12 -0.69 -10.02
C GLN A 74 -14.10 -1.66 -9.39
N ILE A 75 -13.98 -1.84 -8.08
CA ILE A 75 -14.98 -2.52 -7.24
C ILE A 75 -15.38 -1.62 -6.08
N THR A 76 -16.54 -1.87 -5.49
CA THR A 76 -16.97 -1.24 -4.25
C THR A 76 -16.84 -2.26 -3.12
N SER A 77 -16.09 -1.91 -2.07
CA SER A 77 -15.91 -2.77 -0.90
C SER A 77 -17.18 -2.81 -0.04
N PHE A 78 -17.22 -3.73 0.94
CA PHE A 78 -18.36 -3.89 1.85
C PHE A 78 -18.69 -2.63 2.68
N ASP A 79 -17.70 -1.75 2.88
CA ASP A 79 -17.83 -0.47 3.58
C ASP A 79 -17.89 0.74 2.63
N ASN A 80 -18.34 0.52 1.40
CA ASN A 80 -18.59 1.50 0.35
C ASN A 80 -17.36 2.28 -0.14
N LEU A 81 -16.13 1.78 0.04
CA LEU A 81 -14.95 2.37 -0.56
C LEU A 81 -14.78 1.90 -2.01
N LYS A 82 -14.39 2.81 -2.88
CA LYS A 82 -14.01 2.48 -4.26
C LYS A 82 -12.57 1.99 -4.27
N LEU A 83 -12.38 0.76 -4.69
CA LEU A 83 -11.06 0.13 -4.82
C LEU A 83 -10.76 -0.05 -6.31
N TYR A 84 -9.53 0.27 -6.68
CA TYR A 84 -9.08 0.27 -8.06
C TYR A 84 -8.01 -0.77 -8.31
N ALA A 85 -7.98 -1.25 -9.55
CA ALA A 85 -6.92 -2.10 -10.06
C ALA A 85 -6.64 -1.77 -11.53
N ARG A 86 -5.46 -2.12 -12.00
CA ARG A 86 -5.06 -2.01 -13.41
C ARG A 86 -4.90 -3.41 -13.98
N TYR A 87 -5.71 -3.72 -14.99
CA TYR A 87 -5.63 -4.99 -15.72
C TYR A 87 -4.76 -4.80 -16.95
N TYR A 88 -3.68 -5.55 -17.01
CA TYR A 88 -2.75 -5.60 -18.15
C TYR A 88 -2.94 -6.92 -18.87
N GLU A 89 -3.30 -6.83 -20.13
CA GLU A 89 -3.55 -7.97 -21.00
C GLU A 89 -2.27 -8.27 -21.78
N CYS A 90 -1.74 -9.48 -21.62
CA CYS A 90 -0.59 -9.98 -22.39
C CYS A 90 -1.07 -10.79 -23.58
N THR A 91 -1.99 -11.71 -23.36
CA THR A 91 -2.55 -12.62 -24.38
C THR A 91 -3.99 -12.99 -24.02
N GLU A 92 -4.77 -13.43 -25.01
CA GLU A 92 -6.11 -13.98 -24.78
C GLU A 92 -6.02 -15.36 -24.09
N ASP A 93 -6.95 -15.64 -23.18
CA ASP A 93 -7.17 -16.95 -22.53
C ASP A 93 -5.98 -17.55 -21.73
N HIS A 94 -5.19 -16.72 -21.07
CA HIS A 94 -4.08 -17.18 -20.24
C HIS A 94 -4.27 -16.96 -18.75
N VAL A 95 -3.34 -17.50 -17.95
CA VAL A 95 -3.27 -17.36 -16.50
C VAL A 95 -3.31 -15.88 -16.10
N LEU A 96 -4.16 -15.54 -15.13
CA LEU A 96 -4.21 -14.24 -14.51
C LEU A 96 -3.41 -14.24 -13.20
N GLU A 97 -2.38 -13.42 -13.12
CA GLU A 97 -1.68 -13.14 -11.87
C GLU A 97 -2.29 -11.90 -11.20
N ILE A 98 -2.83 -12.08 -9.98
CA ILE A 98 -3.29 -10.96 -9.15
C ILE A 98 -2.15 -10.57 -8.23
N MET A 99 -1.71 -9.32 -8.31
CA MET A 99 -0.53 -8.84 -7.59
C MET A 99 -0.90 -7.76 -6.57
N PHE A 100 -0.42 -7.94 -5.35
CA PHE A 100 -0.59 -7.00 -4.23
C PHE A 100 0.76 -6.44 -3.81
N HIS A 101 0.82 -5.14 -3.58
CA HIS A 101 2.03 -4.47 -3.10
C HIS A 101 2.21 -4.61 -1.58
N GLY A 102 3.43 -4.36 -1.10
CA GLY A 102 3.75 -4.42 0.32
C GLY A 102 3.15 -3.29 1.15
N TYR A 103 3.27 -3.42 2.47
CA TYR A 103 2.83 -2.41 3.44
C TYR A 103 3.44 -1.03 3.13
N ARG A 104 2.58 -0.01 3.06
CA ARG A 104 2.95 1.37 2.68
C ARG A 104 3.72 1.47 1.35
N GLY A 105 3.61 0.45 0.53
CA GLY A 105 4.13 0.43 -0.82
C GLY A 105 3.19 1.07 -1.83
N SER A 106 3.50 0.84 -3.09
CA SER A 106 2.61 1.11 -4.21
C SER A 106 2.77 0.02 -5.25
N ALA A 107 1.71 -0.24 -6.02
CA ALA A 107 1.77 -1.21 -7.09
C ALA A 107 2.91 -0.91 -8.08
N GLU A 108 3.15 0.37 -8.36
CA GLU A 108 4.19 0.80 -9.28
C GLU A 108 5.59 0.55 -8.76
N ARG A 109 5.87 0.90 -7.49
CA ARG A 109 7.17 0.70 -6.87
C ARG A 109 7.52 -0.78 -6.70
N ASP A 110 6.58 -1.55 -6.18
CA ASP A 110 6.86 -2.90 -5.69
C ASP A 110 6.68 -3.96 -6.79
N LEU A 111 5.86 -3.69 -7.82
CA LEU A 111 5.39 -4.72 -8.74
C LEU A 111 5.77 -4.47 -10.22
N SER A 112 6.46 -3.37 -10.54
CA SER A 112 6.88 -3.09 -11.93
C SER A 112 7.75 -4.21 -12.53
N GLY A 113 8.68 -4.77 -11.75
CA GLY A 113 9.45 -5.95 -12.15
C GLY A 113 8.61 -7.23 -12.23
N GLY A 114 7.56 -7.33 -11.41
CA GLY A 114 6.62 -8.44 -11.40
C GLY A 114 5.83 -8.54 -12.70
N ILE A 115 5.34 -7.42 -13.24
CA ILE A 115 4.66 -7.40 -14.56
C ILE A 115 5.58 -7.94 -15.65
N LYS A 116 6.83 -7.50 -15.66
CA LYS A 116 7.79 -7.96 -16.67
C LYS A 116 8.01 -9.46 -16.62
N ARG A 117 8.09 -10.01 -15.41
CA ARG A 117 8.18 -11.47 -15.20
C ARG A 117 6.92 -12.17 -15.68
N ALA A 118 5.73 -11.68 -15.32
CA ALA A 118 4.48 -12.28 -15.72
C ALA A 118 4.31 -12.28 -17.25
N PHE A 119 4.64 -11.19 -17.92
CA PHE A 119 4.59 -11.10 -19.37
C PHE A 119 5.57 -12.04 -20.07
N ALA A 120 6.76 -12.24 -19.50
CA ALA A 120 7.71 -13.25 -20.00
C ALA A 120 7.17 -14.68 -19.90
N LEU A 121 6.19 -14.92 -19.03
CA LEU A 121 5.47 -16.19 -18.87
C LEU A 121 4.13 -16.22 -19.65
N ASN A 122 3.83 -15.20 -20.44
CA ASN A 122 2.55 -14.99 -21.13
C ASN A 122 1.34 -14.93 -20.19
N HIS A 123 1.51 -14.39 -18.98
CA HIS A 123 0.42 -14.22 -18.03
C HIS A 123 -0.17 -12.82 -18.10
N ASN A 124 -1.49 -12.74 -17.96
CA ASN A 124 -2.20 -11.48 -17.73
C ASN A 124 -1.99 -11.04 -16.29
N VAL A 125 -2.06 -9.73 -16.01
CA VAL A 125 -1.78 -9.18 -14.71
C VAL A 125 -2.89 -8.26 -14.23
N LEU A 126 -3.37 -8.48 -12.99
CA LEU A 126 -4.22 -7.54 -12.26
C LEU A 126 -3.40 -6.91 -11.14
N LEU A 127 -2.98 -5.66 -11.31
CA LEU A 127 -2.30 -4.89 -10.28
C LEU A 127 -3.32 -4.20 -9.39
N VAL A 128 -3.39 -4.60 -8.13
CA VAL A 128 -4.34 -4.07 -7.17
C VAL A 128 -3.75 -2.88 -6.42
N ASP A 129 -4.42 -1.74 -6.50
CA ASP A 129 -4.21 -0.63 -5.58
C ASP A 129 -5.00 -0.95 -4.31
N GLN A 130 -4.31 -1.42 -3.27
CA GLN A 130 -4.96 -1.79 -2.01
C GLN A 130 -5.63 -0.58 -1.34
N ARG A 131 -6.52 -0.83 -0.38
CA ARG A 131 -7.15 0.20 0.46
C ARG A 131 -6.11 1.22 0.96
N ALA A 132 -6.45 2.49 0.93
CA ALA A 132 -5.59 3.62 1.30
C ALA A 132 -4.31 3.77 0.45
N SER A 133 -4.23 3.12 -0.72
CA SER A 133 -3.10 3.23 -1.63
C SER A 133 -3.53 3.80 -2.97
N SER A 134 -2.68 4.62 -3.58
CA SER A 134 -2.85 5.17 -4.93
C SER A 134 -4.27 5.73 -5.16
N LEU A 135 -5.02 5.20 -6.13
CA LEU A 135 -6.38 5.66 -6.47
C LEU A 135 -7.46 5.10 -5.55
N SER A 136 -7.20 3.99 -4.84
CA SER A 136 -8.18 3.36 -3.96
C SER A 136 -8.51 4.20 -2.74
N ASP A 137 -9.78 4.22 -2.33
CA ASP A 137 -10.27 4.98 -1.18
C ASP A 137 -9.73 4.43 0.15
N GLY A 138 -10.01 5.15 1.23
CA GLY A 138 -9.59 4.83 2.59
C GLY A 138 -8.37 5.61 3.06
N HIS A 139 -8.11 5.55 4.36
CA HIS A 139 -6.99 6.23 5.03
C HIS A 139 -6.28 5.31 6.03
N THR A 140 -6.70 4.05 6.12
CA THR A 140 -6.10 3.07 7.04
C THR A 140 -5.80 1.77 6.31
N THR A 141 -4.69 1.14 6.64
CA THR A 141 -4.38 -0.24 6.27
C THR A 141 -4.48 -1.11 7.52
N THR A 142 -5.12 -2.28 7.43
CA THR A 142 -5.47 -3.11 8.59
C THR A 142 -4.90 -4.52 8.55
N PHE A 143 -3.89 -4.75 7.71
CA PHE A 143 -3.21 -6.05 7.58
C PHE A 143 -4.16 -7.24 7.36
N GLY A 144 -5.16 -7.06 6.50
CA GLY A 144 -6.10 -8.11 6.12
C GLY A 144 -7.39 -8.16 6.95
N VAL A 145 -7.59 -7.28 7.94
CA VAL A 145 -8.87 -7.23 8.70
C VAL A 145 -10.01 -6.70 7.82
N ASN A 146 -9.76 -5.60 7.12
CA ASN A 146 -10.73 -4.96 6.21
C ASN A 146 -10.39 -5.17 4.73
N GLU A 147 -9.24 -5.73 4.42
CA GLU A 147 -8.78 -5.97 3.04
C GLU A 147 -9.23 -7.33 2.48
N ARG A 148 -9.90 -8.14 3.27
CA ARG A 148 -10.43 -9.47 2.88
C ARG A 148 -11.80 -9.38 2.20
#